data_892811f6a826784ae2cc48a42b7485a6
#
_entry.id   892811f6a826784ae2cc48a42b7485a6
#
_cell.length_a   1.000
_cell.length_b   1.000
_cell.length_c   1.000
_cell.angle_alpha   90.00
_cell.angle_beta   90.00
_cell.angle_gamma   90.00
#
_symmetry.space_group_name_H-M   'P 1'
#
loop_
_entity.id
_entity.type
_entity.pdbx_description
1 polymer ?
#
loop_
_entity_poly.entity_id
_entity_poly.type
_entity_poly.pdbx_seq_one_letter_code
_entity_poly.pdbx_strand_id
1 'polypeptide(L)'
;MKIRNLFLAIYDQLTRKGAWRNIFVTHNAFGIFSRYSHTACGSGKLKMSYPMKAVALKAAEAMGEKHGVHFSVYKCAWCDGWHVGKNAQNKVKPKDDSEKKSPEFVNKSNALYEALKRYPIVDLAPVYDKGVRGRTMSGRGSNWLLAKVRDAGVKTIIDLRTADHTDRYDRNVAEAGLEYHSLPIDSKNTGVHQIIASLPLLFELMDKGGFYIACAMGRHRTDIAIALYYVMHPSVPFDEVPEMKGHRNVEKKQFRCDDIAARLNSIIKAITPDELATLGLPADYEAEFLRRKKRLFDVNRNFE
;
A
#
# COMPACT_ATOMS: atom_id res chain seq x y z
N MET A 1 -40.32 -4.84 -20.08
CA MET A 1 -39.29 -5.81 -19.63
C MET A 1 -39.96 -7.15 -19.47
N LYS A 2 -39.47 -8.24 -20.12
CA LYS A 2 -40.14 -9.57 -20.03
C LYS A 2 -39.98 -10.09 -18.58
N ILE A 3 -41.03 -10.61 -17.98
CA ILE A 3 -41.07 -11.12 -16.60
C ILE A 3 -39.90 -12.07 -16.30
N ARG A 4 -39.55 -12.93 -17.26
CA ARG A 4 -38.35 -13.81 -17.16
C ARG A 4 -37.03 -13.05 -16.91
N ASN A 5 -36.85 -11.88 -17.51
CA ASN A 5 -35.64 -11.07 -17.33
C ASN A 5 -35.62 -10.40 -15.96
N LEU A 6 -36.79 -10.12 -15.38
CA LEU A 6 -36.90 -9.61 -14.02
C LEU A 6 -36.48 -10.68 -13.01
N PHE A 7 -36.97 -11.91 -13.15
CA PHE A 7 -36.59 -13.03 -12.27
C PHE A 7 -35.09 -13.34 -12.36
N LEU A 8 -34.50 -13.34 -13.55
CA LEU A 8 -33.07 -13.53 -13.74
C LEU A 8 -32.25 -12.41 -13.10
N ALA A 9 -32.70 -11.16 -13.19
CA ALA A 9 -32.05 -10.02 -12.56
C ALA A 9 -32.14 -10.09 -11.02
N ILE A 10 -33.29 -10.55 -10.47
CA ILE A 10 -33.46 -10.77 -9.04
C ILE A 10 -32.50 -11.88 -8.55
N TYR A 11 -32.51 -13.02 -9.24
CA TYR A 11 -31.64 -14.16 -8.91
C TYR A 11 -30.18 -13.76 -8.94
N ASP A 12 -29.74 -13.07 -9.99
CA ASP A 12 -28.38 -12.58 -10.16
C ASP A 12 -27.97 -11.60 -9.03
N GLN A 13 -28.90 -10.77 -8.56
CA GLN A 13 -28.63 -9.86 -7.44
C GLN A 13 -28.53 -10.59 -6.09
N LEU A 14 -29.38 -11.58 -5.85
CA LEU A 14 -29.39 -12.33 -4.60
C LEU A 14 -28.20 -13.28 -4.46
N THR A 15 -27.67 -13.79 -5.58
CA THR A 15 -26.53 -14.70 -5.62
C THR A 15 -25.19 -13.99 -5.71
N ARG A 16 -25.17 -12.68 -5.94
CA ARG A 16 -23.92 -11.90 -6.03
C ARG A 16 -23.15 -11.88 -4.72
N LYS A 17 -21.85 -12.02 -4.85
CA LYS A 17 -20.90 -11.84 -3.73
C LYS A 17 -21.05 -10.42 -3.14
N GLY A 18 -21.53 -10.33 -1.91
CA GLY A 18 -21.77 -9.05 -1.25
C GLY A 18 -23.21 -8.52 -1.35
N ALA A 19 -24.18 -9.30 -1.87
CA ALA A 19 -25.59 -8.92 -1.94
C ALA A 19 -26.14 -8.43 -0.58
N TRP A 20 -25.83 -9.12 0.50
CA TRP A 20 -26.22 -8.74 1.87
C TRP A 20 -25.67 -7.38 2.29
N ARG A 21 -24.42 -7.07 1.93
CA ARG A 21 -23.84 -5.76 2.20
C ARG A 21 -24.54 -4.67 1.40
N ASN A 22 -24.89 -4.95 0.15
CA ASN A 22 -25.62 -4.00 -0.69
C ASN A 22 -27.03 -3.74 -0.16
N ILE A 23 -27.69 -4.75 0.38
CA ILE A 23 -29.04 -4.62 0.97
C ILE A 23 -29.00 -3.82 2.28
N PHE A 24 -28.09 -4.18 3.20
CA PHE A 24 -28.14 -3.68 4.57
C PHE A 24 -27.17 -2.52 4.87
N VAL A 25 -26.11 -2.36 4.10
CA VAL A 25 -25.09 -1.33 4.36
C VAL A 25 -25.17 -0.17 3.38
N THR A 26 -25.38 -0.45 2.10
CA THR A 26 -25.46 0.61 1.09
C THR A 26 -26.90 1.02 0.75
N HIS A 27 -27.90 0.35 1.35
CA HIS A 27 -29.33 0.50 1.09
C HIS A 27 -29.70 0.43 -0.40
N ASN A 28 -28.82 -0.16 -1.21
CA ASN A 28 -29.05 -0.42 -2.62
C ASN A 28 -29.60 -1.85 -2.77
N ALA A 29 -30.77 -2.04 -2.16
CA ALA A 29 -31.38 -3.35 -1.95
C ALA A 29 -31.54 -4.15 -3.24
N PHE A 30 -31.71 -3.47 -4.35
CA PHE A 30 -32.00 -4.14 -5.59
C PHE A 30 -31.43 -3.32 -6.75
N GLY A 31 -30.28 -3.69 -7.28
CA GLY A 31 -29.82 -3.21 -8.58
C GLY A 31 -30.82 -3.44 -9.72
N ILE A 32 -31.98 -4.04 -9.40
CA ILE A 32 -33.14 -4.21 -10.25
C ILE A 32 -33.82 -2.87 -10.50
N PHE A 33 -33.86 -1.99 -9.50
CA PHE A 33 -34.47 -0.67 -9.56
C PHE A 33 -33.46 0.46 -9.70
N SER A 34 -32.20 0.17 -9.43
CA SER A 34 -31.10 1.13 -9.57
C SER A 34 -29.94 0.49 -10.31
N ARG A 35 -29.39 1.19 -11.29
CA ARG A 35 -28.16 0.81 -11.98
C ARG A 35 -26.92 0.96 -11.11
N TYR A 36 -27.07 1.40 -9.87
CA TYR A 36 -25.97 1.63 -8.94
C TYR A 36 -25.82 0.42 -8.03
N SER A 37 -24.60 -0.07 -7.89
CA SER A 37 -24.30 -1.28 -7.10
C SER A 37 -23.64 -1.00 -5.76
N HIS A 38 -22.84 0.06 -5.65
CA HIS A 38 -22.15 0.46 -4.43
C HIS A 38 -21.52 1.85 -4.58
N THR A 39 -21.09 2.42 -3.47
CA THR A 39 -20.38 3.69 -3.46
C THR A 39 -18.92 3.54 -3.89
N ALA A 40 -18.39 4.52 -4.59
CA ALA A 40 -16.97 4.59 -4.91
C ALA A 40 -16.16 4.81 -3.62
N CYS A 41 -15.16 3.96 -3.41
CA CYS A 41 -14.26 4.09 -2.27
C CYS A 41 -13.57 5.47 -2.32
N GLY A 42 -13.75 6.28 -1.28
CA GLY A 42 -13.13 7.60 -1.12
C GLY A 42 -13.93 8.80 -1.61
N SER A 43 -14.88 8.66 -2.55
CA SER A 43 -15.68 9.80 -3.04
C SER A 43 -17.13 9.80 -2.57
N GLY A 44 -17.59 8.71 -1.94
CA GLY A 44 -19.01 8.54 -1.56
C GLY A 44 -20.00 8.48 -2.73
N LYS A 45 -19.54 8.63 -3.97
CA LYS A 45 -20.42 8.62 -5.14
C LYS A 45 -20.85 7.21 -5.50
N LEU A 46 -22.13 7.03 -5.83
CA LEU A 46 -22.66 5.78 -6.31
C LEU A 46 -22.06 5.40 -7.67
N LYS A 47 -21.63 4.15 -7.80
CA LYS A 47 -21.11 3.59 -9.06
C LYS A 47 -22.18 2.83 -9.79
N MET A 48 -22.36 3.18 -11.08
CA MET A 48 -23.21 2.42 -11.99
C MET A 48 -22.59 1.05 -12.28
N SER A 49 -23.39 -0.01 -12.17
CA SER A 49 -22.98 -1.38 -12.51
C SER A 49 -23.65 -1.83 -13.80
N TYR A 50 -22.86 -2.45 -14.66
CA TYR A 50 -23.32 -3.03 -15.91
C TYR A 50 -23.18 -4.56 -15.85
N PRO A 51 -24.20 -5.31 -16.26
CA PRO A 51 -24.16 -6.78 -16.17
C PRO A 51 -23.21 -7.42 -17.18
N MET A 52 -22.93 -6.75 -18.30
CA MET A 52 -22.08 -7.27 -19.38
C MET A 52 -21.03 -6.25 -19.77
N LYS A 53 -19.83 -6.74 -20.10
CA LYS A 53 -18.71 -5.91 -20.57
C LYS A 53 -19.08 -5.08 -21.83
N ALA A 54 -19.78 -5.68 -22.77
CA ALA A 54 -20.21 -5.01 -24.01
C ALA A 54 -21.11 -3.79 -23.74
N VAL A 55 -22.01 -3.89 -22.76
CA VAL A 55 -22.89 -2.78 -22.35
C VAL A 55 -22.08 -1.68 -21.66
N ALA A 56 -21.11 -2.06 -20.82
CA ALA A 56 -20.21 -1.11 -20.18
C ALA A 56 -19.31 -0.38 -21.19
N LEU A 57 -18.82 -1.07 -22.23
CA LEU A 57 -18.03 -0.47 -23.30
C LEU A 57 -18.82 0.58 -24.08
N LYS A 58 -20.06 0.27 -24.49
CA LYS A 58 -20.95 1.26 -25.17
C LYS A 58 -21.22 2.47 -24.27
N ALA A 59 -21.39 2.26 -22.98
CA ALA A 59 -21.58 3.35 -22.03
C ALA A 59 -20.30 4.19 -21.86
N ALA A 60 -19.13 3.56 -21.85
CA ALA A 60 -17.86 4.24 -21.77
C ALA A 60 -17.60 5.11 -23.02
N GLU A 61 -17.92 4.61 -24.20
CA GLU A 61 -17.81 5.30 -25.48
C GLU A 61 -18.73 6.54 -25.51
N ALA A 62 -20.02 6.37 -25.22
CA ALA A 62 -20.97 7.47 -25.14
C ALA A 62 -20.60 8.54 -24.11
N MET A 63 -20.04 8.12 -22.97
CA MET A 63 -19.51 9.05 -21.96
C MET A 63 -18.25 9.76 -22.46
N GLY A 64 -17.41 9.05 -23.21
CA GLY A 64 -16.22 9.61 -23.85
C GLY A 64 -16.54 10.72 -24.83
N GLU A 65 -17.48 10.46 -25.74
CA GLU A 65 -17.98 11.45 -26.70
C GLU A 65 -18.57 12.68 -26.00
N LYS A 66 -19.40 12.48 -24.98
CA LYS A 66 -20.05 13.58 -24.24
C LYS A 66 -19.07 14.45 -23.46
N HIS A 67 -17.99 13.88 -22.94
CA HIS A 67 -17.08 14.58 -22.01
C HIS A 67 -15.69 14.86 -22.59
N GLY A 68 -15.42 14.44 -23.83
CA GLY A 68 -14.11 14.64 -24.48
C GLY A 68 -12.96 13.90 -23.78
N VAL A 69 -13.25 12.83 -23.03
CA VAL A 69 -12.24 12.07 -22.28
C VAL A 69 -12.49 10.57 -22.42
N HIS A 70 -11.42 9.81 -22.49
CA HIS A 70 -11.53 8.36 -22.60
C HIS A 70 -11.91 7.73 -21.25
N PHE A 71 -12.91 6.83 -21.28
CA PHE A 71 -13.32 6.04 -20.14
C PHE A 71 -12.91 4.57 -20.32
N SER A 72 -12.36 3.97 -19.28
CA SER A 72 -12.05 2.55 -19.25
C SER A 72 -13.15 1.74 -18.57
N VAL A 73 -13.26 0.47 -19.00
CA VAL A 73 -14.21 -0.49 -18.42
C VAL A 73 -13.43 -1.52 -17.62
N TYR A 74 -13.85 -1.77 -16.40
CA TYR A 74 -13.22 -2.76 -15.52
C TYR A 74 -14.24 -3.60 -14.77
N LYS A 75 -13.88 -4.86 -14.49
CA LYS A 75 -14.70 -5.75 -13.66
C LYS A 75 -14.49 -5.40 -12.20
N CYS A 76 -15.56 -5.29 -11.46
CA CYS A 76 -15.52 -4.96 -10.04
C CYS A 76 -15.28 -6.21 -9.20
N ALA A 77 -14.30 -6.13 -8.30
CA ALA A 77 -14.04 -7.20 -7.34
C ALA A 77 -15.10 -7.33 -6.24
N TRP A 78 -15.98 -6.31 -6.09
CA TRP A 78 -16.93 -6.23 -4.99
C TRP A 78 -18.34 -6.62 -5.38
N CYS A 79 -18.82 -6.21 -6.57
CA CYS A 79 -20.18 -6.43 -7.00
C CYS A 79 -20.29 -7.37 -8.21
N ASP A 80 -19.18 -7.93 -8.64
CA ASP A 80 -19.05 -8.79 -9.84
C ASP A 80 -19.65 -8.21 -11.14
N GLY A 81 -20.01 -6.91 -11.11
CA GLY A 81 -20.46 -6.17 -12.29
C GLY A 81 -19.32 -5.43 -12.99
N TRP A 82 -19.62 -4.84 -14.14
CA TRP A 82 -18.69 -3.99 -14.89
C TRP A 82 -18.96 -2.53 -14.55
N HIS A 83 -17.91 -1.75 -14.38
CA HIS A 83 -17.97 -0.31 -14.16
C HIS A 83 -17.22 0.46 -15.22
N VAL A 84 -17.67 1.71 -15.42
CA VAL A 84 -17.00 2.69 -16.24
C VAL A 84 -16.30 3.71 -15.34
N GLY A 85 -15.04 3.97 -15.59
CA GLY A 85 -14.24 4.94 -14.83
C GLY A 85 -13.36 5.79 -15.74
N LYS A 86 -13.10 7.02 -15.32
CA LYS A 86 -12.08 7.84 -15.99
C LYS A 86 -10.73 7.14 -15.81
N ASN A 87 -10.02 6.91 -16.92
CA ASN A 87 -8.67 6.40 -16.85
C ASN A 87 -7.77 7.51 -16.32
N ALA A 88 -7.16 7.31 -15.17
CA ALA A 88 -6.20 8.26 -14.60
C ALA A 88 -4.98 8.50 -15.52
N GLN A 89 -4.77 7.61 -16.50
CA GLN A 89 -3.69 7.70 -17.48
C GLN A 89 -3.98 8.67 -18.63
N ASN A 90 -5.23 9.15 -18.82
CA ASN A 90 -5.61 10.02 -19.92
C ASN A 90 -5.77 11.49 -19.53
N LYS A 91 -5.00 11.99 -18.60
CA LYS A 91 -4.54 13.36 -18.71
C LYS A 91 -3.48 13.36 -19.82
N VAL A 92 -3.86 13.58 -21.05
CA VAL A 92 -2.94 14.02 -22.10
C VAL A 92 -2.38 15.34 -21.58
N LYS A 93 -1.25 15.27 -20.87
CA LYS A 93 -0.41 16.45 -20.68
C LYS A 93 0.00 16.87 -22.09
N PRO A 94 -0.05 18.18 -22.42
CA PRO A 94 0.66 18.65 -23.61
C PRO A 94 2.06 18.06 -23.52
N LYS A 95 2.55 17.48 -24.62
CA LYS A 95 3.95 17.10 -24.74
C LYS A 95 4.77 18.38 -24.58
N ASP A 96 5.16 18.67 -23.37
CA ASP A 96 6.32 19.49 -23.09
C ASP A 96 7.48 18.52 -23.13
N ASP A 97 8.25 18.56 -24.24
CA ASP A 97 9.38 17.68 -24.52
C ASP A 97 10.61 18.00 -23.64
N SER A 98 10.43 18.66 -22.52
CA SER A 98 11.41 18.63 -21.46
C SER A 98 11.26 17.29 -20.72
N GLU A 99 12.10 16.33 -21.10
CA GLU A 99 12.37 15.11 -20.33
C GLU A 99 12.68 15.46 -18.87
N LYS A 100 11.65 15.66 -18.04
CA LYS A 100 11.80 15.50 -16.61
C LYS A 100 12.07 14.01 -16.38
N LYS A 101 13.35 13.63 -16.36
CA LYS A 101 13.78 12.33 -15.88
C LYS A 101 13.03 12.08 -14.56
N SER A 102 12.17 11.07 -14.55
CA SER A 102 11.59 10.57 -13.30
C SER A 102 12.74 10.35 -12.33
N PRO A 103 12.69 10.87 -11.10
CA PRO A 103 13.75 10.58 -10.16
C PRO A 103 13.93 9.06 -10.10
N GLU A 104 15.18 8.64 -10.29
CA GLU A 104 15.51 7.23 -10.28
C GLU A 104 15.51 6.76 -8.84
N PHE A 105 14.39 6.15 -8.38
CA PHE A 105 14.41 5.46 -7.11
C PHE A 105 15.35 4.28 -7.22
N VAL A 106 16.21 4.14 -6.25
CA VAL A 106 16.95 2.92 -6.06
C VAL A 106 15.93 1.82 -5.76
N ASN A 107 15.96 0.77 -6.55
CA ASN A 107 15.10 -0.43 -6.46
C ASN A 107 13.73 -0.32 -7.13
N LYS A 108 13.75 -0.17 -8.43
CA LYS A 108 12.58 -0.49 -9.28
C LYS A 108 12.25 -1.99 -9.22
N SER A 109 13.21 -2.85 -8.87
CA SER A 109 13.05 -4.30 -8.78
C SER A 109 14.19 -4.96 -8.00
N ASN A 110 13.89 -6.12 -7.39
CA ASN A 110 14.88 -7.07 -6.86
C ASN A 110 14.36 -8.49 -7.06
N ALA A 111 15.19 -9.51 -6.79
CA ALA A 111 14.86 -10.90 -7.02
C ALA A 111 13.58 -11.36 -6.29
N LEU A 112 13.38 -10.91 -5.05
CA LEU A 112 12.17 -11.23 -4.26
C LEU A 112 10.92 -10.61 -4.86
N TYR A 113 11.00 -9.34 -5.28
CA TYR A 113 9.89 -8.67 -5.93
C TYR A 113 9.51 -9.34 -7.25
N GLU A 114 10.48 -9.68 -8.08
CA GLU A 114 10.25 -10.36 -9.36
C GLU A 114 9.57 -11.73 -9.16
N ALA A 115 9.99 -12.48 -8.16
CA ALA A 115 9.37 -13.75 -7.82
C ALA A 115 7.94 -13.61 -7.28
N LEU A 116 7.64 -12.50 -6.57
CA LEU A 116 6.39 -12.30 -5.86
C LEU A 116 5.35 -11.47 -6.62
N LYS A 117 5.73 -10.63 -7.59
CA LYS A 117 4.82 -9.71 -8.30
C LYS A 117 3.65 -10.39 -9.03
N ARG A 118 3.76 -11.68 -9.32
CA ARG A 118 2.69 -12.50 -9.91
C ARG A 118 1.58 -12.91 -8.92
N TYR A 119 1.83 -12.79 -7.62
CA TYR A 119 0.86 -13.14 -6.58
C TYR A 119 0.05 -11.91 -6.15
N PRO A 120 -1.17 -12.10 -5.62
CA PRO A 120 -2.07 -11.00 -5.25
C PRO A 120 -1.68 -10.33 -3.92
N ILE A 121 -0.41 -9.96 -3.78
CA ILE A 121 0.09 -9.22 -2.62
C ILE A 121 -0.21 -7.73 -2.82
N VAL A 122 -1.03 -7.19 -1.93
CA VAL A 122 -1.44 -5.78 -2.02
C VAL A 122 -0.27 -4.87 -1.63
N ASP A 123 -0.05 -3.84 -2.44
CA ASP A 123 1.00 -2.82 -2.24
C ASP A 123 2.43 -3.41 -2.16
N LEU A 124 2.65 -4.56 -2.84
CA LEU A 124 3.97 -5.16 -2.98
C LEU A 124 4.92 -4.20 -3.68
N ALA A 125 6.10 -4.02 -3.12
CA ALA A 125 7.19 -3.29 -3.75
C ALA A 125 8.55 -3.77 -3.21
N PRO A 126 9.63 -3.58 -3.97
CA PRO A 126 10.97 -3.86 -3.47
C PRO A 126 11.38 -2.87 -2.38
N VAL A 127 12.25 -3.33 -1.49
CA VAL A 127 12.91 -2.50 -0.49
C VAL A 127 14.40 -2.76 -0.60
N TYR A 128 15.12 -1.85 -1.23
CA TYR A 128 16.50 -2.03 -1.64
C TYR A 128 16.68 -3.34 -2.43
N ASP A 129 17.84 -3.87 -2.52
CA ASP A 129 18.13 -5.19 -3.09
C ASP A 129 17.85 -6.35 -2.11
N LYS A 130 17.47 -6.03 -0.87
CA LYS A 130 17.49 -6.93 0.28
C LYS A 130 16.13 -7.52 0.64
N GLY A 131 15.04 -6.83 0.34
CA GLY A 131 13.72 -7.26 0.81
C GLY A 131 12.56 -6.73 0.00
N VAL A 132 11.35 -7.01 0.49
CA VAL A 132 10.10 -6.52 -0.09
C VAL A 132 9.17 -5.99 0.98
N ARG A 133 8.28 -5.12 0.59
CA ARG A 133 7.21 -4.58 1.43
C ARG A 133 5.84 -4.93 0.87
N GLY A 134 4.83 -4.92 1.73
CA GLY A 134 3.45 -5.12 1.31
C GLY A 134 2.47 -5.07 2.46
N ARG A 135 1.21 -5.38 2.16
CA ARG A 135 0.18 -5.54 3.17
C ARG A 135 0.40 -6.82 3.96
N THR A 136 0.09 -6.80 5.27
CA THR A 136 0.08 -8.02 6.09
C THR A 136 -0.83 -9.08 5.49
N MET A 137 -0.32 -10.28 5.36
CA MET A 137 -1.03 -11.45 4.80
C MET A 137 -1.80 -12.17 5.91
N SER A 138 -2.74 -11.49 6.54
CA SER A 138 -3.62 -12.04 7.56
C SER A 138 -5.01 -12.37 7.00
N GLY A 139 -5.66 -13.40 7.52
CA GLY A 139 -7.02 -13.80 7.12
C GLY A 139 -7.11 -15.18 6.49
N ARG A 140 -8.31 -15.58 6.07
CA ARG A 140 -8.54 -16.88 5.43
C ARG A 140 -7.74 -16.98 4.12
N GLY A 141 -6.99 -18.05 3.96
CA GLY A 141 -6.17 -18.31 2.78
C GLY A 141 -4.80 -17.62 2.80
N SER A 142 -4.38 -17.02 3.91
CA SER A 142 -3.05 -16.41 4.02
C SER A 142 -1.92 -17.44 4.01
N ASN A 143 -2.14 -18.65 4.52
CA ASN A 143 -1.10 -19.67 4.65
C ASN A 143 -0.47 -20.07 3.30
N TRP A 144 -1.27 -20.23 2.24
CA TRP A 144 -0.70 -20.51 0.93
C TRP A 144 0.16 -19.36 0.40
N LEU A 145 -0.23 -18.11 0.70
CA LEU A 145 0.53 -16.93 0.27
C LEU A 145 1.83 -16.80 1.06
N LEU A 146 1.81 -17.08 2.37
CA LEU A 146 3.02 -17.18 3.20
C LEU A 146 3.98 -18.26 2.68
N ALA A 147 3.46 -19.41 2.27
CA ALA A 147 4.26 -20.45 1.64
C ALA A 147 4.92 -19.93 0.34
N LYS A 148 4.19 -19.18 -0.51
CA LYS A 148 4.75 -18.59 -1.73
C LYS A 148 5.81 -17.53 -1.44
N VAL A 149 5.64 -16.78 -0.37
CA VAL A 149 6.60 -15.78 0.09
C VAL A 149 7.90 -16.46 0.56
N ARG A 150 7.80 -17.55 1.33
CA ARG A 150 8.94 -18.39 1.69
C ARG A 150 9.62 -19.01 0.45
N ASP A 151 8.84 -19.60 -0.44
CA ASP A 151 9.36 -20.25 -1.65
C ASP A 151 10.07 -19.27 -2.58
N ALA A 152 9.75 -17.99 -2.51
CA ALA A 152 10.43 -16.92 -3.22
C ALA A 152 11.77 -16.51 -2.59
N GLY A 153 12.11 -17.03 -1.40
CA GLY A 153 13.36 -16.74 -0.71
C GLY A 153 13.26 -15.76 0.45
N VAL A 154 12.05 -15.34 0.82
CA VAL A 154 11.84 -14.58 2.07
C VAL A 154 12.10 -15.53 3.25
N LYS A 155 12.84 -15.03 4.23
CA LYS A 155 13.18 -15.74 5.46
C LYS A 155 12.43 -15.16 6.67
N THR A 156 12.24 -13.87 6.68
CA THR A 156 11.77 -13.11 7.85
C THR A 156 10.59 -12.24 7.52
N ILE A 157 9.58 -12.25 8.39
CA ILE A 157 8.46 -11.33 8.37
C ILE A 157 8.65 -10.29 9.47
N ILE A 158 8.68 -9.01 9.08
CA ILE A 158 8.74 -7.86 9.99
C ILE A 158 7.33 -7.25 10.05
N ASP A 159 6.62 -7.45 11.14
CA ASP A 159 5.26 -6.94 11.33
C ASP A 159 5.26 -5.67 12.17
N LEU A 160 4.84 -4.56 11.57
CA LEU A 160 4.79 -3.24 12.19
C LEU A 160 3.43 -2.91 12.82
N ARG A 161 2.55 -3.89 12.96
CA ARG A 161 1.26 -3.71 13.59
C ARG A 161 1.39 -3.74 15.11
N THR A 162 0.41 -3.15 15.79
CA THR A 162 0.27 -3.27 17.24
C THR A 162 -0.13 -4.69 17.67
N ALA A 163 0.19 -5.07 18.90
CA ALA A 163 -0.01 -6.43 19.41
C ALA A 163 -1.48 -6.91 19.38
N ASP A 164 -2.42 -6.00 19.49
CA ASP A 164 -3.87 -6.23 19.39
C ASP A 164 -4.36 -6.69 18.02
N HIS A 165 -3.50 -6.64 16.99
CA HIS A 165 -3.81 -7.12 15.63
C HIS A 165 -3.09 -8.43 15.26
N THR A 166 -2.51 -9.12 16.22
CA THR A 166 -1.67 -10.30 15.96
C THR A 166 -2.47 -11.60 15.77
N ASP A 167 -3.77 -11.56 15.50
CA ASP A 167 -4.69 -12.67 15.22
C ASP A 167 -4.02 -13.97 14.70
N ARG A 168 -3.28 -14.68 15.53
CA ARG A 168 -2.54 -15.90 15.17
C ARG A 168 -1.59 -15.75 13.96
N TYR A 169 -1.29 -14.50 13.56
CA TYR A 169 -0.46 -14.27 12.38
C TYR A 169 0.97 -14.75 12.60
N ASP A 170 1.51 -14.54 13.80
CA ASP A 170 2.78 -15.09 14.27
C ASP A 170 2.85 -16.61 14.10
N ARG A 171 1.78 -17.31 14.55
CA ARG A 171 1.68 -18.76 14.40
C ARG A 171 1.61 -19.18 12.93
N ASN A 172 0.81 -18.53 12.12
CA ASN A 172 0.70 -18.83 10.70
C ASN A 172 2.03 -18.61 9.97
N VAL A 173 2.80 -17.59 10.36
CA VAL A 173 4.14 -17.31 9.82
C VAL A 173 5.12 -18.43 10.22
N ALA A 174 5.11 -18.83 11.50
CA ALA A 174 5.94 -19.93 11.98
C ALA A 174 5.59 -21.28 11.31
N GLU A 175 4.29 -21.58 11.17
CA GLU A 175 3.81 -22.78 10.45
C GLU A 175 4.24 -22.79 8.99
N ALA A 176 4.37 -21.62 8.37
CA ALA A 176 4.91 -21.47 7.02
C ALA A 176 6.45 -21.65 6.95
N GLY A 177 7.14 -21.80 8.08
CA GLY A 177 8.59 -21.92 8.15
C GLY A 177 9.33 -20.59 7.97
N LEU A 178 8.73 -19.47 8.37
CA LEU A 178 9.28 -18.13 8.33
C LEU A 178 9.56 -17.64 9.75
N GLU A 179 10.60 -16.84 9.94
CA GLU A 179 10.83 -16.10 11.17
C GLU A 179 9.83 -14.94 11.30
N TYR A 180 9.36 -14.67 12.51
CA TYR A 180 8.42 -13.60 12.79
C TYR A 180 8.98 -12.62 13.81
N HIS A 181 9.03 -11.34 13.45
CA HIS A 181 9.40 -10.26 14.35
C HIS A 181 8.29 -9.20 14.38
N SER A 182 7.79 -8.95 15.58
CA SER A 182 6.83 -7.87 15.85
C SER A 182 7.59 -6.63 16.28
N LEU A 183 7.57 -5.59 15.47
CA LEU A 183 8.19 -4.29 15.74
C LEU A 183 7.13 -3.19 15.60
N PRO A 184 6.22 -3.01 16.59
CA PRO A 184 5.09 -2.10 16.47
C PRO A 184 5.54 -0.66 16.25
N ILE A 185 5.10 -0.06 15.17
CA ILE A 185 5.21 1.37 14.87
C ILE A 185 3.80 1.93 14.76
N ASP A 186 3.24 2.42 15.85
CA ASP A 186 1.95 3.09 15.83
C ASP A 186 2.12 4.58 16.11
N SER A 187 1.44 5.41 15.32
CA SER A 187 1.45 6.85 15.50
C SER A 187 0.72 7.33 16.78
N LYS A 188 -0.14 6.48 17.34
CA LYS A 188 -1.00 6.85 18.48
C LYS A 188 -0.58 6.23 19.80
N ASN A 189 -0.13 4.98 19.77
CA ASN A 189 0.05 4.18 20.99
C ASN A 189 1.51 3.80 21.27
N THR A 190 2.40 3.86 20.27
CA THR A 190 3.81 3.55 20.45
C THR A 190 4.60 4.80 20.81
N GLY A 191 5.16 4.83 22.01
CA GLY A 191 6.04 5.91 22.43
C GLY A 191 7.28 6.04 21.53
N VAL A 192 7.81 7.26 21.42
CA VAL A 192 9.00 7.52 20.60
C VAL A 192 10.18 6.66 21.05
N HIS A 193 10.45 6.55 22.34
CA HIS A 193 11.53 5.72 22.89
C HIS A 193 11.36 4.22 22.61
N GLN A 194 10.12 3.73 22.56
CA GLN A 194 9.86 2.35 22.18
C GLN A 194 10.22 2.09 20.71
N ILE A 195 9.96 3.06 19.82
CA ILE A 195 10.38 2.98 18.42
C ILE A 195 11.91 3.00 18.35
N ILE A 196 12.58 3.93 19.06
CA ILE A 196 14.03 4.02 19.08
C ILE A 196 14.65 2.70 19.56
N ALA A 197 14.14 2.13 20.64
CA ALA A 197 14.61 0.85 21.17
C ALA A 197 14.46 -0.33 20.17
N SER A 198 13.54 -0.24 19.22
CA SER A 198 13.34 -1.28 18.19
C SER A 198 14.24 -1.09 16.96
N LEU A 199 14.87 0.07 16.78
CA LEU A 199 15.65 0.37 15.59
C LEU A 199 16.87 -0.55 15.38
N PRO A 200 17.67 -0.91 16.40
CA PRO A 200 18.78 -1.82 16.20
C PRO A 200 18.37 -3.14 15.60
N LEU A 201 17.29 -3.75 16.11
CA LEU A 201 16.75 -4.99 15.55
C LEU A 201 16.17 -4.80 14.14
N LEU A 202 15.45 -3.70 13.92
CA LEU A 202 14.93 -3.37 12.59
C LEU A 202 16.07 -3.28 11.55
N PHE A 203 17.14 -2.58 11.90
CA PHE A 203 18.30 -2.40 11.02
C PHE A 203 19.01 -3.74 10.76
N GLU A 204 19.24 -4.51 11.81
CA GLU A 204 19.84 -5.85 11.69
C GLU A 204 19.03 -6.75 10.74
N LEU A 205 17.70 -6.80 10.91
CA LEU A 205 16.82 -7.62 10.06
C LEU A 205 16.82 -7.14 8.60
N MET A 206 16.84 -5.83 8.39
CA MET A 206 16.90 -5.26 7.05
C MET A 206 18.27 -5.50 6.39
N ASP A 207 19.35 -5.45 7.14
CA ASP A 207 20.69 -5.72 6.65
C ASP A 207 20.94 -7.18 6.28
N LYS A 208 20.38 -8.11 7.06
CA LYS A 208 20.41 -9.54 6.72
C LYS A 208 19.76 -9.86 5.38
N GLY A 209 18.81 -9.03 4.95
CA GLY A 209 18.05 -9.26 3.74
C GLY A 209 17.07 -10.45 3.83
N GLY A 210 16.41 -10.74 2.72
CA GLY A 210 15.42 -11.82 2.70
C GLY A 210 14.19 -11.53 3.56
N PHE A 211 13.83 -10.25 3.76
CA PHE A 211 12.69 -9.87 4.59
C PHE A 211 11.45 -9.47 3.79
N TYR A 212 10.30 -9.63 4.43
CA TYR A 212 9.03 -9.04 4.03
C TYR A 212 8.55 -8.13 5.16
N ILE A 213 8.57 -6.81 4.94
CA ILE A 213 8.14 -5.82 5.92
C ILE A 213 6.70 -5.36 5.66
N ALA A 214 5.85 -5.41 6.67
CA ALA A 214 4.43 -5.20 6.52
C ALA A 214 3.80 -4.39 7.66
N CYS A 215 2.74 -3.70 7.32
CA CYS A 215 1.74 -3.23 8.28
C CYS A 215 0.33 -3.53 7.74
N ALA A 216 -0.72 -3.13 8.42
CA ALA A 216 -2.10 -3.43 8.02
C ALA A 216 -2.41 -3.11 6.54
N MET A 217 -1.75 -2.12 5.95
CA MET A 217 -1.92 -1.72 4.55
C MET A 217 -0.63 -1.75 3.73
N GLY A 218 0.52 -2.06 4.33
CA GLY A 218 1.81 -2.03 3.66
C GLY A 218 2.27 -0.63 3.22
N ARG A 219 1.75 0.44 3.85
CA ARG A 219 1.98 1.83 3.44
C ARG A 219 2.55 2.69 4.57
N HIS A 220 1.72 3.33 5.37
CA HIS A 220 2.11 4.38 6.32
C HIS A 220 3.19 3.95 7.33
N ARG A 221 2.93 2.92 8.16
CA ARG A 221 3.92 2.43 9.15
C ARG A 221 5.15 1.84 8.47
N THR A 222 4.93 1.18 7.33
CA THR A 222 6.01 0.64 6.51
C THR A 222 6.86 1.76 5.90
N ASP A 223 6.26 2.86 5.45
CA ASP A 223 6.99 4.04 5.00
C ASP A 223 7.81 4.65 6.13
N ILE A 224 7.30 4.72 7.36
CA ILE A 224 8.04 5.23 8.53
C ILE A 224 9.27 4.34 8.80
N ALA A 225 9.10 3.03 8.85
CA ALA A 225 10.20 2.09 9.10
C ALA A 225 11.31 2.19 8.05
N ILE A 226 10.93 2.22 6.76
CA ILE A 226 11.88 2.34 5.64
C ILE A 226 12.54 3.73 5.64
N ALA A 227 11.80 4.79 5.97
CA ALA A 227 12.34 6.13 6.11
C ALA A 227 13.38 6.21 7.25
N LEU A 228 13.07 5.61 8.42
CA LEU A 228 14.02 5.53 9.55
C LEU A 228 15.30 4.79 9.16
N TYR A 229 15.17 3.66 8.48
CA TYR A 229 16.33 2.92 7.96
C TYR A 229 17.18 3.79 7.03
N TYR A 230 16.57 4.51 6.09
CA TYR A 230 17.30 5.40 5.19
C TYR A 230 17.97 6.58 5.90
N VAL A 231 17.25 7.26 6.81
CA VAL A 231 17.76 8.50 7.41
C VAL A 231 18.72 8.27 8.56
N MET A 232 18.62 7.14 9.27
CA MET A 232 19.39 6.87 10.48
C MET A 232 20.43 5.76 10.33
N HIS A 233 20.34 4.90 9.31
CA HIS A 233 21.30 3.82 9.16
C HIS A 233 22.54 4.29 8.37
N PRO A 234 23.72 4.30 8.97
CA PRO A 234 24.93 4.88 8.36
C PRO A 234 25.39 4.16 7.08
N SER A 235 25.12 2.85 6.99
CA SER A 235 25.55 2.05 5.83
C SER A 235 24.69 2.24 4.59
N VAL A 236 23.52 2.89 4.69
CA VAL A 236 22.66 3.14 3.52
C VAL A 236 23.24 4.31 2.72
N PRO A 237 23.57 4.14 1.43
CA PRO A 237 24.10 5.22 0.60
C PRO A 237 23.12 6.39 0.51
N PHE A 238 23.67 7.61 0.50
CA PHE A 238 22.86 8.85 0.46
C PHE A 238 21.97 8.94 -0.77
N ASP A 239 22.43 8.45 -1.92
CA ASP A 239 21.69 8.50 -3.17
C ASP A 239 20.66 7.39 -3.32
N GLU A 240 20.67 6.40 -2.43
CA GLU A 240 19.73 5.29 -2.42
C GLU A 240 18.42 5.64 -1.72
N VAL A 241 17.69 6.62 -2.26
CA VAL A 241 16.43 7.09 -1.70
C VAL A 241 15.30 6.08 -1.95
N PRO A 242 14.63 5.58 -0.90
CA PRO A 242 13.54 4.64 -1.07
C PRO A 242 12.25 5.33 -1.56
N GLU A 243 11.47 4.59 -2.35
CA GLU A 243 10.12 5.03 -2.72
C GLU A 243 9.16 4.90 -1.54
N MET A 244 8.51 5.98 -1.15
CA MET A 244 7.41 5.97 -0.20
C MET A 244 6.08 5.76 -0.93
N LYS A 245 5.29 4.78 -0.52
CA LYS A 245 4.00 4.47 -1.15
C LYS A 245 2.90 5.48 -0.81
N GLY A 246 3.02 6.18 0.31
CA GLY A 246 2.08 7.22 0.72
C GLY A 246 0.62 6.76 0.75
N HIS A 247 -0.29 7.66 0.44
CA HIS A 247 -1.70 7.35 0.28
C HIS A 247 -2.07 7.17 -1.19
N ARG A 248 -3.09 6.33 -1.50
CA ARG A 248 -3.57 6.10 -2.88
C ARG A 248 -4.15 7.35 -3.56
N ASN A 249 -4.56 8.33 -2.76
CA ASN A 249 -5.09 9.59 -3.25
C ASN A 249 -3.97 10.64 -3.16
N VAL A 250 -3.68 11.36 -4.25
CA VAL A 250 -2.61 12.35 -4.36
C VAL A 250 -2.71 13.41 -3.26
N GLU A 251 -3.91 13.97 -3.02
CA GLU A 251 -4.14 14.96 -1.96
C GLU A 251 -3.79 14.45 -0.55
N LYS A 252 -4.03 13.16 -0.30
CA LYS A 252 -3.70 12.52 0.98
C LYS A 252 -2.25 12.01 1.03
N LYS A 253 -1.58 11.88 -0.11
CA LYS A 253 -0.15 11.50 -0.15
C LYS A 253 0.69 12.59 0.51
N GLN A 254 0.47 13.84 0.17
CA GLN A 254 1.18 14.98 0.76
C GLN A 254 0.95 15.06 2.27
N PHE A 255 -0.30 14.94 2.72
CA PHE A 255 -0.62 14.90 4.16
C PHE A 255 0.17 13.81 4.91
N ARG A 256 0.29 12.60 4.32
CA ARG A 256 1.06 11.52 4.94
C ARG A 256 2.57 11.71 4.88
N CYS A 257 3.08 12.36 3.86
CA CYS A 257 4.48 12.78 3.83
C CYS A 257 4.78 13.74 4.98
N ASP A 258 3.90 14.69 5.26
CA ASP A 258 4.06 15.63 6.37
C ASP A 258 3.94 14.94 7.74
N ASP A 259 3.04 13.98 7.90
CA ASP A 259 2.91 13.14 9.09
C ASP A 259 4.18 12.29 9.32
N ILE A 260 4.74 11.69 8.28
CA ILE A 260 6.01 10.97 8.34
C ILE A 260 7.15 11.93 8.72
N ALA A 261 7.21 13.11 8.13
CA ALA A 261 8.22 14.11 8.45
C ALA A 261 8.13 14.58 9.90
N ALA A 262 6.92 14.81 10.41
CA ALA A 262 6.69 15.17 11.81
C ALA A 262 7.13 14.03 12.76
N ARG A 263 6.84 12.79 12.39
CA ARG A 263 7.23 11.61 13.18
C ARG A 263 8.75 11.43 13.23
N LEU A 264 9.45 11.56 12.09
CA LEU A 264 10.91 11.55 12.05
C LEU A 264 11.51 12.66 12.92
N ASN A 265 10.95 13.87 12.89
CA ASN A 265 11.37 14.97 13.76
C ASN A 265 11.19 14.65 15.24
N SER A 266 10.10 13.99 15.62
CA SER A 266 9.85 13.62 17.01
C SER A 266 10.89 12.60 17.50
N ILE A 267 11.26 11.65 16.65
CA ILE A 267 12.28 10.64 16.97
C ILE A 267 13.65 11.29 17.17
N ILE A 268 14.07 12.12 16.20
CA ILE A 268 15.39 12.77 16.27
C ILE A 268 15.56 13.66 17.51
N LYS A 269 14.49 14.33 17.93
CA LYS A 269 14.51 15.19 19.11
C LYS A 269 14.49 14.44 20.43
N ALA A 270 14.02 13.21 20.42
CA ALA A 270 13.86 12.40 21.64
C ALA A 270 15.05 11.46 21.88
N ILE A 271 15.89 11.23 20.86
CA ILE A 271 16.98 10.27 20.98
C ILE A 271 18.03 10.75 21.99
N THR A 272 18.42 9.87 22.88
CA THR A 272 19.41 10.14 23.91
C THR A 272 20.83 9.80 23.44
N PRO A 273 21.89 10.31 24.10
CA PRO A 273 23.29 9.96 23.77
C PRO A 273 23.55 8.44 23.85
N ASP A 274 22.94 7.73 24.80
CA ASP A 274 23.10 6.29 24.96
C ASP A 274 22.42 5.51 23.81
N GLU A 275 21.24 5.96 23.40
CA GLU A 275 20.54 5.41 22.22
C GLU A 275 21.33 5.67 20.93
N LEU A 276 21.94 6.85 20.79
CA LEU A 276 22.84 7.16 19.67
C LEU A 276 24.02 6.18 19.60
N ALA A 277 24.68 5.97 20.74
CA ALA A 277 25.81 5.05 20.84
C ALA A 277 25.37 3.61 20.47
N THR A 278 24.19 3.19 20.93
CA THR A 278 23.61 1.87 20.61
C THR A 278 23.33 1.70 19.12
N LEU A 279 22.93 2.79 18.44
CA LEU A 279 22.69 2.81 17.00
C LEU A 279 23.98 2.98 16.18
N GLY A 280 25.14 3.15 16.82
CA GLY A 280 26.40 3.40 16.14
C GLY A 280 26.46 4.76 15.42
N LEU A 281 25.64 5.73 15.86
CA LEU A 281 25.56 7.05 15.26
C LEU A 281 26.54 8.03 15.92
N PRO A 282 27.20 8.92 15.16
CA PRO A 282 28.08 9.94 15.71
C PRO A 282 27.27 10.99 16.49
N ALA A 283 27.96 11.70 17.40
CA ALA A 283 27.28 12.71 18.26
C ALA A 283 26.71 13.90 17.45
N ASP A 284 27.22 14.15 16.26
CA ASP A 284 26.82 15.23 15.34
C ASP A 284 25.86 14.73 14.22
N TYR A 285 25.29 13.54 14.39
CA TYR A 285 24.45 12.89 13.38
C TYR A 285 23.22 13.71 12.92
N GLU A 286 22.79 14.71 13.71
CA GLU A 286 21.59 15.49 13.42
C GLU A 286 21.69 16.21 12.06
N ALA A 287 22.84 16.73 11.72
CA ALA A 287 23.05 17.40 10.43
C ALA A 287 22.85 16.43 9.25
N GLU A 288 23.42 15.23 9.34
CA GLU A 288 23.28 14.19 8.31
C GLU A 288 21.84 13.68 8.24
N PHE A 289 21.20 13.48 9.39
CA PHE A 289 19.79 13.13 9.46
C PHE A 289 18.91 14.15 8.73
N LEU A 290 19.08 15.44 9.01
CA LEU A 290 18.29 16.50 8.37
C LEU A 290 18.55 16.55 6.87
N ARG A 291 19.81 16.34 6.43
CA ARG A 291 20.19 16.28 5.02
C ARG A 291 19.50 15.11 4.32
N ARG A 292 19.57 13.91 4.88
CA ARG A 292 18.91 12.70 4.34
C ARG A 292 17.39 12.83 4.35
N LYS A 293 16.82 13.34 5.43
CA LYS A 293 15.39 13.61 5.51
C LYS A 293 14.93 14.57 4.43
N LYS A 294 15.65 15.67 4.21
CA LYS A 294 15.34 16.60 3.12
C LYS A 294 15.38 15.88 1.77
N ARG A 295 16.44 15.14 1.49
CA ARG A 295 16.57 14.36 0.25
C ARG A 295 15.43 13.39 0.04
N LEU A 296 15.04 12.65 1.10
CA LEU A 296 13.92 11.70 1.07
C LEU A 296 12.62 12.36 0.60
N PHE A 297 12.29 13.53 1.17
CA PHE A 297 11.04 14.21 0.84
C PHE A 297 11.11 14.96 -0.48
N ASP A 298 12.23 15.56 -0.85
CA ASP A 298 12.39 16.22 -2.15
C ASP A 298 12.20 15.23 -3.29
N VAL A 299 12.78 14.03 -3.18
CA VAL A 299 12.62 12.98 -4.18
C VAL A 299 11.18 12.45 -4.22
N ASN A 300 10.55 12.21 -3.06
CA ASN A 300 9.22 11.62 -2.99
C ASN A 300 8.06 12.62 -3.27
N ARG A 301 8.27 13.94 -3.07
CA ARG A 301 7.29 14.99 -3.41
C ARG A 301 7.28 15.35 -4.89
N ASN A 302 8.40 15.24 -5.58
CA ASN A 302 8.50 15.54 -7.02
C ASN A 302 7.78 14.52 -7.92
N PHE A 303 6.98 13.62 -7.33
CA PHE A 303 6.10 12.65 -8.00
C PHE A 303 4.67 13.17 -8.23
N GLU A 304 4.39 14.43 -7.93
CA GLU A 304 3.08 15.06 -8.17
C GLU A 304 2.93 15.59 -9.59
#